data_1ae78f47b9585dcbe124d9d2c7c80201
#
_entry.id   1ae78f47b9585dcbe124d9d2c7c80201
#
_cell.length_a   1.000
_cell.length_b   1.000
_cell.length_c   1.000
_cell.angle_alpha   90.00
_cell.angle_beta   90.00
_cell.angle_gamma   90.00
#
_symmetry.space_group_name_H-M   'P 1'
#
loop_
_entity.id
_entity.type
_entity.pdbx_description
1 polymer ?
#
loop_
_entity_poly.entity_id
_entity_poly.type
_entity_poly.pdbx_seq_one_letter_code
_entity_poly.pdbx_strand_id
1 'polypeptide(L)'
;MYLSVVTGFSSWLGNIFSDLSSLNQINLKINYFRSYLEYPETFNRNNGVTNPANDCPKEIELKNVSYRYEGANHHTLQNINLKINPGEHIAIVGLNGAGKTTLVKLLCGLIDPTEGQIFYDGIDIRKYNRDAFYRLFSAVFQQFSILPVTIGEIVSETTPENIDYDKMKRCLTVAGLWNKIEQLTNGVDSQFGKTIYDDGVEFSGGEIQKLLLARAMYKNAPVMLLDEPTAALDPIAESTLYENYNQISFQKTTVFVSHRLASTSFCDRIILIENGKICEEGSHNELLKQNGTYRMLFETQAKYYKNNLGKTEVAE
;
A
#
# COMPACT_ATOMS: atom_id res chain seq x y z
N MET A 1 -32.63 -2.73 64.73
CA MET A 1 -31.64 -1.63 64.73
C MET A 1 -30.24 -2.08 64.44
N TYR A 2 -29.64 -3.08 65.14
CA TYR A 2 -28.25 -3.54 64.78
C TYR A 2 -28.07 -4.13 63.37
N LEU A 3 -29.06 -4.86 62.88
CA LEU A 3 -28.98 -5.49 61.53
C LEU A 3 -28.93 -4.45 60.41
N SER A 4 -29.66 -3.35 60.52
CA SER A 4 -29.65 -2.26 59.53
C SER A 4 -28.35 -1.48 59.49
N VAL A 5 -27.67 -1.36 60.63
CA VAL A 5 -26.37 -0.70 60.73
C VAL A 5 -25.28 -1.57 60.06
N VAL A 6 -25.32 -2.90 60.33
CA VAL A 6 -24.34 -3.84 59.71
C VAL A 6 -24.50 -3.93 58.21
N THR A 7 -25.74 -4.00 57.71
CA THR A 7 -25.99 -4.05 56.25
C THR A 7 -25.62 -2.72 55.58
N GLY A 8 -25.93 -1.57 56.23
CA GLY A 8 -25.52 -0.26 55.70
C GLY A 8 -23.99 -0.10 55.63
N PHE A 9 -23.27 -0.57 56.65
CA PHE A 9 -21.81 -0.51 56.69
C PHE A 9 -21.18 -1.42 55.59
N SER A 10 -21.72 -2.63 55.42
CA SER A 10 -21.27 -3.54 54.35
C SER A 10 -21.49 -2.96 52.92
N SER A 11 -22.64 -2.32 52.70
CA SER A 11 -22.95 -1.64 51.46
C SER A 11 -22.00 -0.46 51.20
N TRP A 12 -21.73 0.33 52.24
CA TRP A 12 -20.80 1.46 52.15
C TRP A 12 -19.36 1.01 51.84
N LEU A 13 -18.86 -0.05 52.49
CA LEU A 13 -17.58 -0.66 52.13
C LEU A 13 -17.55 -1.20 50.70
N GLY A 14 -18.62 -1.86 50.27
CA GLY A 14 -18.74 -2.35 48.90
C GLY A 14 -18.63 -1.23 47.87
N ASN A 15 -19.27 -0.10 48.10
CA ASN A 15 -19.18 1.08 47.24
C ASN A 15 -17.76 1.64 47.20
N ILE A 16 -17.06 1.75 48.31
CA ILE A 16 -15.66 2.21 48.35
C ILE A 16 -14.76 1.29 47.51
N PHE A 17 -14.89 -0.05 47.65
CA PHE A 17 -14.10 -0.98 46.84
C PHE A 17 -14.44 -0.90 45.35
N SER A 18 -15.71 -0.70 45.01
CA SER A 18 -16.15 -0.48 43.65
C SER A 18 -15.55 0.78 43.04
N ASP A 19 -15.58 1.88 43.81
CA ASP A 19 -15.02 3.17 43.36
C ASP A 19 -13.51 3.11 43.20
N LEU A 20 -12.80 2.46 44.14
CA LEU A 20 -11.36 2.24 44.04
C LEU A 20 -11.00 1.38 42.79
N SER A 21 -11.78 0.34 42.54
CA SER A 21 -11.60 -0.50 41.34
C SER A 21 -11.82 0.31 40.06
N SER A 22 -12.86 1.13 40.02
CA SER A 22 -13.18 2.01 38.90
C SER A 22 -12.07 3.04 38.65
N LEU A 23 -11.57 3.67 39.73
CA LEU A 23 -10.43 4.60 39.64
C LEU A 23 -9.18 3.93 39.10
N ASN A 24 -8.89 2.69 39.50
CA ASN A 24 -7.74 1.96 38.98
C ASN A 24 -7.89 1.65 37.52
N GLN A 25 -9.09 1.22 37.05
CA GLN A 25 -9.36 1.00 35.63
C GLN A 25 -9.23 2.29 34.80
N ILE A 26 -9.73 3.42 35.33
CA ILE A 26 -9.58 4.72 34.67
C ILE A 26 -8.10 5.10 34.58
N ASN A 27 -7.34 4.92 35.65
CA ASN A 27 -5.90 5.20 35.65
C ASN A 27 -5.13 4.37 34.61
N LEU A 28 -5.46 3.08 34.45
CA LEU A 28 -4.87 2.24 33.43
C LEU A 28 -5.19 2.78 32.02
N LYS A 29 -6.44 3.17 31.74
CA LYS A 29 -6.84 3.76 30.45
C LYS A 29 -6.10 5.08 30.19
N ILE A 30 -5.96 5.93 31.19
CA ILE A 30 -5.22 7.20 31.11
C ILE A 30 -3.74 6.92 30.80
N ASN A 31 -3.13 5.93 31.43
CA ASN A 31 -1.73 5.57 31.18
C ASN A 31 -1.52 5.04 29.76
N TYR A 32 -2.43 4.21 29.24
CA TYR A 32 -2.37 3.80 27.82
C TYR A 32 -2.51 4.99 26.86
N PHE A 33 -3.43 5.91 27.16
CA PHE A 33 -3.59 7.12 26.34
C PHE A 33 -2.36 8.03 26.41
N ARG A 34 -1.77 8.20 27.60
CA ARG A 34 -0.51 8.94 27.74
C ARG A 34 0.64 8.29 26.98
N SER A 35 0.81 6.98 27.12
CA SER A 35 1.88 6.28 26.39
C SER A 35 1.72 6.41 24.86
N TYR A 36 0.49 6.51 24.37
CA TYR A 36 0.21 6.80 22.96
C TYR A 36 0.58 8.24 22.57
N LEU A 37 0.21 9.23 23.39
CA LEU A 37 0.52 10.65 23.12
C LEU A 37 2.01 10.96 23.28
N GLU A 38 2.68 10.26 24.21
CA GLU A 38 4.11 10.43 24.49
C GLU A 38 4.99 9.53 23.61
N TYR A 39 4.38 8.74 22.69
CA TYR A 39 5.14 7.92 21.78
C TYR A 39 6.06 8.80 20.92
N PRO A 40 7.37 8.55 20.93
CA PRO A 40 8.32 9.43 20.26
C PRO A 40 8.06 9.47 18.75
N GLU A 41 7.98 10.67 18.21
CA GLU A 41 7.96 10.88 16.75
C GLU A 41 9.31 10.43 16.17
N THR A 42 9.30 9.33 15.45
CA THR A 42 10.51 8.75 14.85
C THR A 42 10.86 9.40 13.52
N PHE A 43 9.89 10.05 12.88
CA PHE A 43 10.06 10.67 11.57
C PHE A 43 10.27 12.17 11.66
N ASN A 44 11.07 12.70 10.73
CA ASN A 44 11.33 14.13 10.64
C ASN A 44 10.14 14.87 9.98
N ARG A 45 9.11 15.22 10.76
CA ARG A 45 7.93 15.95 10.26
C ARG A 45 8.03 17.47 10.43
N ASN A 46 8.79 17.93 11.41
CA ASN A 46 8.88 19.36 11.75
C ASN A 46 10.00 20.09 11.00
N ASN A 47 11.03 19.38 10.56
CA ASN A 47 12.23 19.91 9.92
C ASN A 47 12.56 19.14 8.64
N GLY A 48 13.66 19.51 7.98
CA GLY A 48 14.18 18.82 6.81
C GLY A 48 13.82 19.47 5.49
N VAL A 49 14.13 18.80 4.39
CA VAL A 49 13.83 19.27 3.04
C VAL A 49 12.31 19.26 2.82
N THR A 50 11.69 20.43 2.74
CA THR A 50 10.23 20.62 2.64
C THR A 50 9.73 20.75 1.20
N ASN A 51 10.62 21.05 0.26
CA ASN A 51 10.27 21.29 -1.14
C ASN A 51 11.07 20.38 -2.09
N PRO A 52 10.84 19.05 -2.06
CA PRO A 52 11.44 18.17 -3.04
C PRO A 52 10.90 18.55 -4.44
N ALA A 53 11.73 18.42 -5.49
CA ALA A 53 11.27 18.62 -6.85
C ALA A 53 10.18 17.60 -7.20
N ASN A 54 8.93 18.06 -7.35
CA ASN A 54 7.76 17.20 -7.56
C ASN A 54 7.42 17.03 -9.06
N ASP A 55 8.08 17.76 -9.95
CA ASP A 55 7.68 17.86 -11.35
C ASP A 55 8.17 16.70 -12.21
N CYS A 56 9.18 15.97 -11.76
CA CYS A 56 9.73 14.83 -12.48
C CYS A 56 10.27 13.77 -11.51
N PRO A 57 10.27 12.49 -11.92
CA PRO A 57 10.89 11.43 -11.13
C PRO A 57 12.40 11.66 -10.98
N LYS A 58 12.94 11.27 -9.84
CA LYS A 58 14.36 11.32 -9.52
C LYS A 58 14.88 9.92 -9.24
N GLU A 59 16.20 9.80 -9.21
CA GLU A 59 16.90 8.57 -8.87
C GLU A 59 16.60 8.15 -7.44
N ILE A 60 16.35 6.85 -7.23
CA ILE A 60 16.21 6.22 -5.91
C ILE A 60 17.36 5.23 -5.77
N GLU A 61 18.15 5.34 -4.70
CA GLU A 61 19.29 4.46 -4.46
C GLU A 61 19.25 3.88 -3.04
N LEU A 62 19.30 2.56 -2.94
CA LEU A 62 19.43 1.81 -1.69
C LEU A 62 20.88 1.34 -1.56
N LYS A 63 21.53 1.64 -0.42
CA LYS A 63 22.91 1.21 -0.11
C LYS A 63 22.94 0.36 1.14
N ASN A 64 23.26 -0.93 0.98
CA ASN A 64 23.40 -1.92 2.05
C ASN A 64 22.19 -1.94 2.99
N VAL A 65 20.98 -1.80 2.44
CA VAL A 65 19.74 -1.68 3.21
C VAL A 65 19.33 -3.02 3.78
N SER A 66 19.24 -3.09 5.11
CA SER A 66 18.66 -4.21 5.84
C SER A 66 17.48 -3.73 6.69
N TYR A 67 16.47 -4.58 6.83
CA TYR A 67 15.31 -4.28 7.66
C TYR A 67 14.86 -5.48 8.46
N ARG A 68 14.56 -5.23 9.75
CA ARG A 68 14.00 -6.21 10.68
C ARG A 68 12.84 -5.58 11.43
N TYR A 69 11.69 -6.24 11.42
CA TYR A 69 10.54 -5.83 12.25
C TYR A 69 10.87 -5.95 13.73
N GLU A 70 10.34 -5.07 14.55
CA GLU A 70 10.49 -5.11 16.00
C GLU A 70 9.98 -6.45 16.55
N GLY A 71 10.76 -7.08 17.44
CA GLY A 71 10.48 -8.40 17.98
C GLY A 71 10.77 -9.60 17.06
N ALA A 72 11.15 -9.37 15.79
CA ALA A 72 11.55 -10.47 14.90
C ALA A 72 13.00 -10.91 15.14
N ASN A 73 13.24 -12.23 15.03
CA ASN A 73 14.58 -12.81 15.19
C ASN A 73 15.44 -12.71 13.92
N HIS A 74 14.82 -12.48 12.75
CA HIS A 74 15.49 -12.48 11.46
C HIS A 74 15.21 -11.19 10.68
N HIS A 75 16.14 -10.78 9.86
CA HIS A 75 15.94 -9.70 8.91
C HIS A 75 14.93 -10.12 7.83
N THR A 76 13.97 -9.25 7.54
CA THR A 76 13.05 -9.41 6.41
C THR A 76 13.74 -9.07 5.09
N LEU A 77 14.65 -8.08 5.11
CA LEU A 77 15.51 -7.72 4.00
C LEU A 77 16.95 -7.63 4.48
N GLN A 78 17.92 -8.09 3.66
CA GLN A 78 19.31 -8.16 4.02
C GLN A 78 20.18 -7.60 2.89
N ASN A 79 20.96 -6.57 3.21
CA ASN A 79 21.98 -5.98 2.34
C ASN A 79 21.47 -5.69 0.92
N ILE A 80 20.31 -5.07 0.82
CA ILE A 80 19.71 -4.67 -0.46
C ILE A 80 20.50 -3.50 -1.02
N ASN A 81 21.05 -3.69 -2.22
CA ASN A 81 21.67 -2.66 -3.04
C ASN A 81 20.85 -2.57 -4.34
N LEU A 82 20.20 -1.44 -4.55
CA LEU A 82 19.30 -1.23 -5.68
C LEU A 82 19.34 0.22 -6.11
N LYS A 83 19.46 0.45 -7.40
CA LYS A 83 19.38 1.77 -8.00
C LYS A 83 18.22 1.76 -9.01
N ILE A 84 17.32 2.72 -8.89
CA ILE A 84 16.16 2.91 -9.77
C ILE A 84 16.36 4.24 -10.48
N ASN A 85 16.39 4.21 -11.81
CA ASN A 85 16.60 5.40 -12.61
C ASN A 85 15.29 6.21 -12.75
N PRO A 86 15.39 7.52 -12.98
CA PRO A 86 14.22 8.35 -13.26
C PRO A 86 13.44 7.83 -14.46
N GLY A 87 12.13 7.64 -14.28
CA GLY A 87 11.23 7.15 -15.35
C GLY A 87 11.33 5.66 -15.64
N GLU A 88 12.12 4.89 -14.87
CA GLU A 88 12.25 3.44 -15.02
C GLU A 88 11.03 2.72 -14.47
N HIS A 89 10.57 1.68 -15.19
CA HIS A 89 9.51 0.78 -14.74
C HIS A 89 10.13 -0.53 -14.27
N ILE A 90 10.14 -0.77 -12.96
CA ILE A 90 10.68 -2.00 -12.39
C ILE A 90 9.57 -2.90 -11.85
N ALA A 91 9.77 -4.21 -12.00
CA ALA A 91 8.96 -5.22 -11.33
C ALA A 91 9.73 -5.86 -10.18
N ILE A 92 9.11 -5.97 -9.01
CA ILE A 92 9.63 -6.73 -7.87
C ILE A 92 8.84 -8.03 -7.78
N VAL A 93 9.53 -9.14 -7.95
CA VAL A 93 8.93 -10.49 -7.94
C VAL A 93 9.58 -11.37 -6.87
N GLY A 94 8.90 -12.46 -6.51
CA GLY A 94 9.39 -13.43 -5.53
C GLY A 94 8.23 -14.12 -4.81
N LEU A 95 8.54 -15.15 -4.05
CA LEU A 95 7.56 -15.90 -3.26
C LEU A 95 6.93 -15.05 -2.15
N ASN A 96 5.82 -15.55 -1.59
CA ASN A 96 5.19 -14.91 -0.43
C ASN A 96 6.16 -14.89 0.75
N GLY A 97 6.21 -13.76 1.46
CA GLY A 97 7.15 -13.58 2.58
C GLY A 97 8.59 -13.22 2.17
N ALA A 98 8.93 -13.10 0.89
CA ALA A 98 10.28 -12.75 0.43
C ALA A 98 10.73 -11.31 0.80
N GLY A 99 9.81 -10.43 1.25
CA GLY A 99 10.12 -9.05 1.64
C GLY A 99 9.67 -7.98 0.64
N LYS A 100 8.93 -8.32 -0.41
CA LYS A 100 8.49 -7.39 -1.47
C LYS A 100 7.75 -6.16 -0.94
N THR A 101 6.67 -6.36 -0.18
CA THR A 101 5.90 -5.27 0.45
C THR A 101 6.75 -4.45 1.44
N THR A 102 7.69 -5.09 2.13
CA THR A 102 8.62 -4.40 3.03
C THR A 102 9.54 -3.48 2.24
N LEU A 103 10.05 -3.92 1.08
CA LEU A 103 10.87 -3.10 0.20
C LEU A 103 10.08 -1.88 -0.32
N VAL A 104 8.81 -2.07 -0.72
CA VAL A 104 7.93 -0.96 -1.14
C VAL A 104 7.72 0.05 -0.01
N LYS A 105 7.48 -0.40 1.23
CA LYS A 105 7.34 0.48 2.40
C LYS A 105 8.61 1.27 2.70
N LEU A 106 9.79 0.68 2.53
CA LEU A 106 11.08 1.36 2.66
C LEU A 106 11.27 2.42 1.58
N LEU A 107 10.96 2.09 0.31
CA LEU A 107 11.10 3.03 -0.82
C LEU A 107 10.28 4.30 -0.62
N CYS A 108 9.05 4.21 -0.13
CA CYS A 108 8.19 5.38 0.13
C CYS A 108 8.37 5.98 1.54
N GLY A 109 9.30 5.46 2.34
CA GLY A 109 9.61 5.99 3.66
C GLY A 109 8.51 5.77 4.71
N LEU A 110 7.62 4.79 4.54
CA LEU A 110 6.66 4.40 5.60
C LEU A 110 7.35 3.73 6.78
N ILE A 111 8.53 3.16 6.54
CA ILE A 111 9.44 2.60 7.53
C ILE A 111 10.86 3.03 7.17
N ASP A 112 11.71 3.21 8.18
CA ASP A 112 13.12 3.49 7.97
C ASP A 112 13.94 2.19 8.03
N PRO A 113 15.05 2.08 7.27
CA PRO A 113 15.90 0.90 7.30
C PRO A 113 16.56 0.74 8.68
N THR A 114 16.68 -0.52 9.14
CA THR A 114 17.42 -0.85 10.37
C THR A 114 18.91 -0.61 10.17
N GLU A 115 19.41 -0.90 8.97
CA GLU A 115 20.80 -0.68 8.56
C GLU A 115 20.85 -0.17 7.13
N GLY A 116 21.91 0.56 6.78
CA GLY A 116 22.08 1.14 5.45
C GLY A 116 21.35 2.47 5.28
N GLN A 117 21.25 2.90 4.03
CA GLN A 117 20.68 4.21 3.68
C GLN A 117 19.87 4.13 2.38
N ILE A 118 18.82 4.93 2.31
CA ILE A 118 18.01 5.12 1.11
C ILE A 118 18.13 6.57 0.70
N PHE A 119 18.41 6.79 -0.57
CA PHE A 119 18.57 8.13 -1.14
C PHE A 119 17.50 8.39 -2.20
N TYR A 120 16.97 9.58 -2.22
CA TYR A 120 16.15 10.14 -3.28
C TYR A 120 16.84 11.41 -3.78
N ASP A 121 17.15 11.48 -5.08
CA ASP A 121 17.93 12.59 -5.66
C ASP A 121 19.26 12.87 -4.91
N GLY A 122 19.94 11.82 -4.48
CA GLY A 122 21.20 11.90 -3.73
C GLY A 122 21.09 12.33 -2.26
N ILE A 123 19.89 12.62 -1.76
CA ILE A 123 19.63 13.02 -0.37
C ILE A 123 19.04 11.83 0.40
N ASP A 124 19.61 11.50 1.57
CA ASP A 124 19.07 10.47 2.48
C ASP A 124 17.61 10.81 2.84
N ILE A 125 16.68 9.86 2.66
CA ILE A 125 15.23 10.07 2.88
C ILE A 125 14.91 10.54 4.30
N ARG A 126 15.74 10.24 5.28
CA ARG A 126 15.60 10.71 6.68
C ARG A 126 15.84 12.21 6.85
N LYS A 127 16.49 12.86 5.88
CA LYS A 127 16.72 14.31 5.85
C LYS A 127 15.56 15.10 5.24
N TYR A 128 14.63 14.43 4.59
CA TYR A 128 13.40 15.08 4.11
C TYR A 128 12.41 15.30 5.26
N ASN A 129 11.63 16.37 5.16
CA ASN A 129 10.36 16.43 5.87
C ASN A 129 9.50 15.27 5.37
N ARG A 130 9.01 14.43 6.28
CA ARG A 130 8.36 13.17 5.91
C ARG A 130 7.06 13.39 5.13
N ASP A 131 6.28 14.41 5.49
CA ASP A 131 5.03 14.71 4.79
C ASP A 131 5.28 15.25 3.37
N ALA A 132 6.36 16.04 3.19
CA ALA A 132 6.80 16.47 1.87
C ALA A 132 7.32 15.28 1.04
N PHE A 133 8.02 14.34 1.65
CA PHE A 133 8.50 13.12 0.99
C PHE A 133 7.35 12.23 0.52
N TYR A 134 6.28 12.07 1.32
CA TYR A 134 5.11 11.28 0.93
C TYR A 134 4.37 11.82 -0.29
N ARG A 135 4.50 13.12 -0.58
CA ARG A 135 3.91 13.73 -1.79
C ARG A 135 4.55 13.25 -3.08
N LEU A 136 5.79 12.73 -3.00
CA LEU A 136 6.52 12.16 -4.15
C LEU A 136 5.99 10.80 -4.61
N PHE A 137 5.11 10.18 -3.83
CA PHE A 137 4.64 8.81 -4.09
C PHE A 137 3.13 8.75 -4.25
N SER A 138 2.67 8.08 -5.30
CA SER A 138 1.32 7.54 -5.42
C SER A 138 1.39 6.04 -5.17
N ALA A 139 0.64 5.51 -4.21
CA ALA A 139 0.75 4.10 -3.85
C ALA A 139 -0.60 3.38 -3.81
N VAL A 140 -0.63 2.15 -4.32
CA VAL A 140 -1.69 1.17 -4.10
C VAL A 140 -1.07 0.02 -3.34
N PHE A 141 -1.46 -0.18 -2.08
CA PHE A 141 -0.98 -1.26 -1.24
C PHE A 141 -1.96 -2.43 -1.24
N GLN A 142 -1.44 -3.63 -1.01
CA GLN A 142 -2.24 -4.86 -0.88
C GLN A 142 -3.23 -4.77 0.31
N GLN A 143 -2.77 -4.22 1.44
CA GLN A 143 -3.62 -3.93 2.59
C GLN A 143 -3.93 -2.44 2.65
N PHE A 144 -5.20 -2.11 2.70
CA PHE A 144 -5.68 -0.74 2.69
C PHE A 144 -6.90 -0.57 3.60
N SER A 145 -7.14 0.66 4.01
CA SER A 145 -8.38 1.08 4.64
C SER A 145 -8.97 2.23 3.84
N ILE A 146 -10.28 2.23 3.67
CA ILE A 146 -11.02 3.30 2.99
C ILE A 146 -11.89 3.99 4.04
N LEU A 147 -11.80 5.31 4.08
CA LEU A 147 -12.67 6.10 4.95
C LEU A 147 -14.10 6.10 4.41
N PRO A 148 -15.12 6.09 5.28
CA PRO A 148 -16.52 6.19 4.86
C PRO A 148 -16.87 7.65 4.54
N VAL A 149 -16.45 8.09 3.36
CA VAL A 149 -16.71 9.43 2.79
C VAL A 149 -17.22 9.26 1.37
N THR A 150 -17.44 10.34 0.62
CA THR A 150 -17.89 10.23 -0.78
C THR A 150 -16.81 9.58 -1.67
N ILE A 151 -17.23 8.98 -2.78
CA ILE A 151 -16.32 8.40 -3.78
C ILE A 151 -15.37 9.50 -4.29
N GLY A 152 -15.87 10.72 -4.49
CA GLY A 152 -15.07 11.86 -4.90
C GLY A 152 -13.96 12.20 -3.92
N GLU A 153 -14.25 12.25 -2.63
CA GLU A 153 -13.26 12.49 -1.56
C GLU A 153 -12.25 11.34 -1.44
N ILE A 154 -12.68 10.08 -1.63
CA ILE A 154 -11.76 8.93 -1.63
C ILE A 154 -10.73 9.04 -2.75
N VAL A 155 -11.16 9.42 -3.96
CA VAL A 155 -10.27 9.51 -5.14
C VAL A 155 -9.38 10.74 -5.10
N SER A 156 -9.92 11.89 -4.68
CA SER A 156 -9.20 13.16 -4.70
C SER A 156 -8.32 13.40 -3.47
N GLU A 157 -8.63 12.73 -2.35
CA GLU A 157 -8.03 12.99 -1.02
C GLU A 157 -8.15 14.48 -0.62
N THR A 158 -9.24 15.14 -1.03
CA THR A 158 -9.50 16.55 -0.73
C THR A 158 -10.99 16.80 -0.48
N THR A 159 -11.33 18.01 -0.02
CA THR A 159 -12.74 18.41 0.19
C THR A 159 -13.47 18.60 -1.14
N PRO A 160 -14.81 18.45 -1.16
CA PRO A 160 -15.61 18.52 -2.39
C PRO A 160 -15.36 19.77 -3.24
N GLU A 161 -15.12 20.92 -2.61
CA GLU A 161 -14.91 22.21 -3.29
C GLU A 161 -13.61 22.26 -4.11
N ASN A 162 -12.64 21.37 -3.79
CA ASN A 162 -11.32 21.34 -4.42
C ASN A 162 -11.15 20.18 -5.42
N ILE A 163 -12.22 19.46 -5.73
CA ILE A 163 -12.19 18.34 -6.65
C ILE A 163 -12.12 18.82 -8.10
N ASP A 164 -11.11 18.39 -8.84
CA ASP A 164 -11.07 18.48 -10.31
C ASP A 164 -11.87 17.29 -10.89
N TYR A 165 -13.14 17.52 -11.19
CA TYR A 165 -14.05 16.49 -11.68
C TYR A 165 -13.66 15.92 -13.05
N ASP A 166 -13.08 16.74 -13.94
CA ASP A 166 -12.62 16.28 -15.26
C ASP A 166 -11.42 15.33 -15.12
N LYS A 167 -10.47 15.69 -14.27
CA LYS A 167 -9.34 14.82 -13.93
C LYS A 167 -9.81 13.52 -13.27
N MET A 168 -10.75 13.62 -12.35
CA MET A 168 -11.33 12.46 -11.66
C MET A 168 -12.01 11.52 -12.64
N LYS A 169 -12.86 12.04 -13.53
CA LYS A 169 -13.53 11.26 -14.57
C LYS A 169 -12.52 10.51 -15.44
N ARG A 170 -11.46 11.19 -15.89
CA ARG A 170 -10.38 10.55 -16.66
C ARG A 170 -9.73 9.40 -15.88
N CYS A 171 -9.36 9.63 -14.63
CA CYS A 171 -8.74 8.60 -13.79
C CYS A 171 -9.64 7.39 -13.56
N LEU A 172 -10.92 7.62 -13.26
CA LEU A 172 -11.92 6.57 -13.07
C LEU A 172 -12.20 5.79 -14.37
N THR A 173 -12.18 6.47 -15.52
CA THR A 173 -12.35 5.84 -16.83
C THR A 173 -11.16 4.92 -17.15
N VAL A 174 -9.92 5.38 -16.98
CA VAL A 174 -8.71 4.58 -17.20
C VAL A 174 -8.64 3.40 -16.24
N ALA A 175 -9.07 3.58 -14.98
CA ALA A 175 -9.19 2.49 -14.01
C ALA A 175 -10.34 1.51 -14.29
N GLY A 176 -11.22 1.81 -15.27
CA GLY A 176 -12.34 0.97 -15.64
C GLY A 176 -13.47 0.93 -14.59
N LEU A 177 -13.69 2.04 -13.86
CA LEU A 177 -14.74 2.14 -12.83
C LEU A 177 -15.81 3.19 -13.15
N TRP A 178 -15.57 4.10 -14.11
CA TRP A 178 -16.46 5.21 -14.41
C TRP A 178 -17.89 4.77 -14.74
N ASN A 179 -18.08 3.76 -15.61
CA ASN A 179 -19.41 3.30 -16.03
C ASN A 179 -20.31 2.86 -14.86
N LYS A 180 -19.71 2.28 -13.81
CA LYS A 180 -20.46 1.92 -12.61
C LYS A 180 -20.82 3.15 -11.78
N ILE A 181 -19.88 4.07 -11.61
CA ILE A 181 -20.12 5.29 -10.81
C ILE A 181 -21.16 6.19 -11.48
N GLU A 182 -21.14 6.32 -12.82
CA GLU A 182 -22.12 7.09 -13.57
C GLU A 182 -23.56 6.59 -13.41
N GLN A 183 -23.75 5.29 -13.10
CA GLN A 183 -25.05 4.68 -12.85
C GLN A 183 -25.56 4.88 -11.42
N LEU A 184 -24.72 5.37 -10.49
CA LEU A 184 -25.15 5.67 -9.13
C LEU A 184 -26.00 6.94 -9.10
N THR A 185 -27.00 6.98 -8.21
CA THR A 185 -27.93 8.11 -8.08
C THR A 185 -27.21 9.46 -7.88
N ASN A 186 -26.16 9.46 -7.06
CA ASN A 186 -25.36 10.66 -6.75
C ASN A 186 -23.98 10.64 -7.42
N GLY A 187 -23.73 9.70 -8.36
CA GLY A 187 -22.43 9.61 -9.04
C GLY A 187 -21.24 9.54 -8.08
N VAL A 188 -20.28 10.44 -8.25
CA VAL A 188 -19.10 10.53 -7.38
C VAL A 188 -19.37 11.07 -5.97
N ASP A 189 -20.51 11.72 -5.77
CA ASP A 189 -20.95 12.23 -4.46
C ASP A 189 -21.66 11.16 -3.62
N SER A 190 -21.79 9.93 -4.14
CA SER A 190 -22.34 8.78 -3.39
C SER A 190 -21.45 8.46 -2.20
N GLN A 191 -22.05 8.26 -1.02
CA GLN A 191 -21.38 7.86 0.21
C GLN A 191 -20.88 6.40 0.09
N PHE A 192 -19.65 6.16 0.54
CA PHE A 192 -19.07 4.82 0.57
C PHE A 192 -19.24 4.19 1.96
N GLY A 193 -19.74 2.94 1.99
CA GLY A 193 -19.85 2.13 3.20
C GLY A 193 -21.28 2.00 3.75
N LYS A 194 -21.99 0.93 3.37
CA LYS A 194 -23.34 0.58 3.85
C LYS A 194 -23.45 0.34 5.35
N THR A 195 -22.33 0.00 6.00
CA THR A 195 -22.30 -0.21 7.45
C THR A 195 -22.48 1.09 8.24
N ILE A 196 -22.27 2.25 7.62
CA ILE A 196 -22.32 3.56 8.24
C ILE A 196 -23.47 4.40 7.67
N TYR A 197 -23.71 4.31 6.36
CA TYR A 197 -24.75 5.05 5.65
C TYR A 197 -25.81 4.12 5.09
N ASP A 198 -27.08 4.36 5.37
CA ASP A 198 -28.21 3.53 4.90
C ASP A 198 -28.28 3.48 3.37
N ASP A 199 -27.94 4.58 2.69
CA ASP A 199 -27.87 4.72 1.23
C ASP A 199 -26.44 4.54 0.68
N GLY A 200 -25.50 4.10 1.52
CA GLY A 200 -24.11 3.91 1.17
C GLY A 200 -23.90 2.86 0.07
N VAL A 201 -22.89 3.08 -0.75
CA VAL A 201 -22.47 2.17 -1.82
C VAL A 201 -21.41 1.20 -1.33
N GLU A 202 -21.51 -0.06 -1.75
CA GLU A 202 -20.46 -1.06 -1.57
C GLU A 202 -19.88 -1.47 -2.91
N PHE A 203 -18.56 -1.64 -2.93
CA PHE A 203 -17.83 -2.14 -4.07
C PHE A 203 -17.28 -3.55 -3.80
N SER A 204 -17.21 -4.38 -4.83
CA SER A 204 -16.48 -5.64 -4.80
C SER A 204 -14.97 -5.39 -4.62
N GLY A 205 -14.22 -6.42 -4.21
CA GLY A 205 -12.76 -6.30 -4.04
C GLY A 205 -12.05 -5.77 -5.29
N GLY A 206 -12.44 -6.22 -6.48
CA GLY A 206 -11.89 -5.74 -7.75
C GLY A 206 -12.25 -4.27 -8.03
N GLU A 207 -13.47 -3.85 -7.71
CA GLU A 207 -13.89 -2.45 -7.87
C GLU A 207 -13.17 -1.53 -6.88
N ILE A 208 -12.91 -2.00 -5.67
CA ILE A 208 -12.09 -1.28 -4.70
C ILE A 208 -10.65 -1.11 -5.23
N GLN A 209 -10.06 -2.14 -5.82
CA GLN A 209 -8.73 -2.01 -6.43
C GLN A 209 -8.71 -0.98 -7.56
N LYS A 210 -9.73 -0.96 -8.42
CA LYS A 210 -9.90 0.07 -9.46
C LYS A 210 -10.05 1.47 -8.87
N LEU A 211 -10.78 1.61 -7.77
CA LEU A 211 -10.95 2.90 -7.06
C LEU A 211 -9.61 3.41 -6.50
N LEU A 212 -8.83 2.53 -5.86
CA LEU A 212 -7.51 2.86 -5.32
C LEU A 212 -6.51 3.21 -6.43
N LEU A 213 -6.59 2.55 -7.57
CA LEU A 213 -5.79 2.89 -8.74
C LEU A 213 -6.16 4.28 -9.27
N ALA A 214 -7.46 4.61 -9.39
CA ALA A 214 -7.92 5.93 -9.79
C ALA A 214 -7.42 7.01 -8.82
N ARG A 215 -7.42 6.75 -7.50
CA ARG A 215 -6.84 7.62 -6.47
C ARG A 215 -5.34 7.87 -6.69
N ALA A 216 -4.57 6.80 -6.91
CA ALA A 216 -3.13 6.91 -7.17
C ALA A 216 -2.83 7.72 -8.43
N MET A 217 -3.64 7.56 -9.49
CA MET A 217 -3.55 8.34 -10.72
C MET A 217 -3.95 9.80 -10.50
N TYR A 218 -5.00 10.05 -9.73
CA TYR A 218 -5.45 11.41 -9.41
C TYR A 218 -4.40 12.19 -8.63
N LYS A 219 -3.73 11.59 -7.66
CA LYS A 219 -2.61 12.19 -6.93
C LYS A 219 -1.47 12.61 -7.88
N ASN A 220 -1.20 11.84 -8.91
CA ASN A 220 -0.25 12.12 -9.99
C ASN A 220 1.20 12.40 -9.51
N ALA A 221 1.66 11.67 -8.50
CA ALA A 221 3.03 11.80 -8.00
C ALA A 221 4.08 11.27 -9.01
N PRO A 222 5.35 11.74 -8.94
CA PRO A 222 6.42 11.32 -9.86
C PRO A 222 6.82 9.84 -9.70
N VAL A 223 6.58 9.24 -8.55
CA VAL A 223 6.84 7.80 -8.29
C VAL A 223 5.53 7.09 -8.00
N MET A 224 5.25 6.00 -8.73
CA MET A 224 4.08 5.16 -8.52
C MET A 224 4.47 3.79 -7.98
N LEU A 225 3.86 3.38 -6.89
CA LEU A 225 4.08 2.09 -6.25
C LEU A 225 2.79 1.26 -6.31
N LEU A 226 2.85 0.11 -6.95
CA LEU A 226 1.71 -0.78 -7.16
C LEU A 226 2.02 -2.14 -6.53
N ASP A 227 1.51 -2.37 -5.32
CA ASP A 227 1.72 -3.63 -4.58
C ASP A 227 0.53 -4.57 -4.81
N GLU A 228 0.67 -5.52 -5.72
CA GLU A 228 -0.34 -6.49 -6.15
C GLU A 228 -1.67 -5.85 -6.60
N PRO A 229 -1.65 -4.86 -7.51
CA PRO A 229 -2.83 -4.06 -7.86
C PRO A 229 -3.92 -4.85 -8.58
N THR A 230 -3.66 -6.11 -8.95
CA THR A 230 -4.58 -6.97 -9.68
C THR A 230 -5.05 -8.20 -8.90
N ALA A 231 -4.72 -8.29 -7.60
CA ALA A 231 -4.96 -9.50 -6.80
C ALA A 231 -6.45 -9.92 -6.75
N ALA A 232 -7.39 -8.95 -6.79
CA ALA A 232 -8.83 -9.19 -6.77
C ALA A 232 -9.52 -8.98 -8.14
N LEU A 233 -8.75 -8.79 -9.23
CA LEU A 233 -9.30 -8.64 -10.58
C LEU A 233 -9.44 -9.99 -11.26
N ASP A 234 -10.49 -10.11 -12.08
CA ASP A 234 -10.62 -11.20 -13.03
C ASP A 234 -9.60 -11.06 -14.19
N PRO A 235 -9.31 -12.13 -14.96
CA PRO A 235 -8.29 -12.08 -16.01
C PRO A 235 -8.54 -11.03 -17.10
N ILE A 236 -9.81 -10.71 -17.41
CA ILE A 236 -10.14 -9.72 -18.44
C ILE A 236 -9.87 -8.31 -17.93
N ALA A 237 -10.31 -8.00 -16.70
CA ALA A 237 -10.04 -6.72 -16.05
C ALA A 237 -8.52 -6.52 -15.83
N GLU A 238 -7.79 -7.58 -15.50
CA GLU A 238 -6.34 -7.56 -15.38
C GLU A 238 -5.66 -7.22 -16.73
N SER A 239 -6.06 -7.88 -17.81
CA SER A 239 -5.53 -7.61 -19.18
C SER A 239 -5.76 -6.14 -19.57
N THR A 240 -6.98 -5.64 -19.36
CA THR A 240 -7.33 -4.23 -19.64
C THR A 240 -6.47 -3.26 -18.85
N LEU A 241 -6.16 -3.57 -17.57
CA LEU A 241 -5.30 -2.74 -16.73
C LEU A 241 -3.87 -2.70 -17.30
N TYR A 242 -3.34 -3.83 -17.76
CA TYR A 242 -2.01 -3.88 -18.38
C TYR A 242 -1.95 -3.15 -19.71
N GLU A 243 -3.00 -3.21 -20.53
CA GLU A 243 -3.11 -2.43 -21.77
C GLU A 243 -3.06 -0.92 -21.47
N ASN A 244 -3.70 -0.50 -20.38
CA ASN A 244 -3.67 0.90 -19.94
C ASN A 244 -2.42 1.28 -19.15
N TYR A 245 -1.54 0.32 -18.84
CA TYR A 245 -0.38 0.55 -17.99
C TYR A 245 0.51 1.69 -18.48
N ASN A 246 0.76 1.78 -19.78
CA ASN A 246 1.57 2.85 -20.36
C ASN A 246 0.96 4.24 -20.15
N GLN A 247 -0.38 4.34 -20.07
CA GLN A 247 -1.06 5.61 -19.74
C GLN A 247 -0.95 5.92 -18.24
N ILE A 248 -1.04 4.89 -17.41
CA ILE A 248 -0.97 5.00 -15.94
C ILE A 248 0.43 5.42 -15.50
N SER A 249 1.47 4.85 -16.12
CA SER A 249 2.89 5.02 -15.76
C SER A 249 3.62 6.11 -16.56
N PHE A 250 2.94 6.78 -17.49
CA PHE A 250 3.56 7.78 -18.36
C PHE A 250 4.32 8.86 -17.58
N GLN A 251 5.59 9.05 -17.93
CA GLN A 251 6.52 10.00 -17.30
C GLN A 251 6.76 9.79 -15.79
N LYS A 252 6.53 8.59 -15.27
CA LYS A 252 6.73 8.27 -13.84
C LYS A 252 7.77 7.16 -13.68
N THR A 253 8.47 7.18 -12.55
CA THR A 253 9.13 5.96 -12.07
C THR A 253 8.06 5.05 -11.48
N THR A 254 8.01 3.79 -11.92
CA THR A 254 6.99 2.85 -11.41
C THR A 254 7.62 1.61 -10.83
N VAL A 255 7.19 1.25 -9.64
CA VAL A 255 7.55 0.00 -8.96
C VAL A 255 6.31 -0.88 -8.89
N PHE A 256 6.34 -1.97 -9.61
CA PHE A 256 5.25 -2.93 -9.71
C PHE A 256 5.60 -4.21 -8.94
N VAL A 257 4.85 -4.55 -7.92
CA VAL A 257 5.01 -5.82 -7.19
C VAL A 257 3.97 -6.80 -7.67
N SER A 258 4.40 -7.96 -8.12
CA SER A 258 3.51 -9.03 -8.55
C SER A 258 4.05 -10.41 -8.16
N HIS A 259 3.12 -11.29 -7.84
CA HIS A 259 3.38 -12.73 -7.78
C HIS A 259 3.05 -13.43 -9.11
N ARG A 260 2.43 -12.72 -10.08
CA ARG A 260 2.12 -13.20 -11.44
C ARG A 260 3.20 -12.73 -12.41
N LEU A 261 4.11 -13.63 -12.78
CA LEU A 261 5.28 -13.27 -13.59
C LEU A 261 4.94 -12.89 -15.04
N ALA A 262 3.84 -13.39 -15.59
CA ALA A 262 3.38 -13.00 -16.93
C ALA A 262 3.10 -11.49 -17.02
N SER A 263 2.65 -10.88 -15.94
CA SER A 263 2.34 -9.45 -15.86
C SER A 263 3.54 -8.54 -15.66
N THR A 264 4.75 -9.07 -15.56
CA THR A 264 5.96 -8.27 -15.36
C THR A 264 6.74 -7.99 -16.63
N SER A 265 6.33 -8.60 -17.74
CA SER A 265 7.03 -8.52 -19.05
C SER A 265 7.01 -7.12 -19.68
N PHE A 266 6.12 -6.22 -19.24
CA PHE A 266 6.07 -4.83 -19.70
C PHE A 266 7.00 -3.89 -18.92
N CYS A 267 7.63 -4.37 -17.84
CA CYS A 267 8.60 -3.58 -17.08
C CYS A 267 9.97 -3.61 -17.75
N ASP A 268 10.71 -2.52 -17.62
CA ASP A 268 12.08 -2.40 -18.19
C ASP A 268 13.03 -3.38 -17.52
N ARG A 269 12.85 -3.58 -16.19
CA ARG A 269 13.70 -4.43 -15.36
C ARG A 269 12.89 -5.16 -14.30
N ILE A 270 13.28 -6.40 -14.05
CA ILE A 270 12.69 -7.28 -13.06
C ILE A 270 13.73 -7.58 -12.00
N ILE A 271 13.30 -7.52 -10.73
CA ILE A 271 14.11 -7.79 -9.54
C ILE A 271 13.49 -8.96 -8.81
N LEU A 272 14.18 -10.09 -8.77
CA LEU A 272 13.77 -11.26 -8.02
C LEU A 272 14.30 -11.18 -6.60
N ILE A 273 13.40 -11.19 -5.63
CA ILE A 273 13.73 -11.26 -4.20
C ILE A 273 13.44 -12.66 -3.67
N GLU A 274 14.45 -13.24 -3.05
CA GLU A 274 14.34 -14.51 -2.35
C GLU A 274 15.06 -14.43 -1.00
N ASN A 275 14.41 -14.91 0.06
CA ASN A 275 14.96 -14.89 1.44
C ASN A 275 15.50 -13.51 1.86
N GLY A 276 14.81 -12.44 1.48
CA GLY A 276 15.17 -11.07 1.83
C GLY A 276 16.36 -10.49 1.06
N LYS A 277 16.80 -11.12 -0.03
CA LYS A 277 17.93 -10.67 -0.86
C LYS A 277 17.52 -10.56 -2.32
N ILE A 278 18.16 -9.66 -3.08
CA ILE A 278 18.07 -9.65 -4.53
C ILE A 278 18.93 -10.80 -5.05
N CYS A 279 18.29 -11.74 -5.75
CA CYS A 279 18.95 -12.93 -6.29
C CYS A 279 19.20 -12.82 -7.79
N GLU A 280 18.26 -12.27 -8.54
CA GLU A 280 18.36 -12.09 -9.98
C GLU A 280 17.81 -10.71 -10.36
N GLU A 281 18.41 -10.10 -11.37
CA GLU A 281 18.05 -8.78 -11.88
C GLU A 281 18.31 -8.72 -13.39
N GLY A 282 17.37 -8.19 -14.15
CA GLY A 282 17.49 -8.06 -15.61
C GLY A 282 16.14 -7.87 -16.28
N SER A 283 16.12 -7.74 -17.59
CA SER A 283 14.89 -7.75 -18.38
C SER A 283 14.26 -9.16 -18.40
N HIS A 284 12.97 -9.23 -18.73
CA HIS A 284 12.25 -10.51 -18.87
C HIS A 284 13.01 -11.51 -19.77
N ASN A 285 13.49 -11.04 -20.93
CA ASN A 285 14.18 -11.88 -21.89
C ASN A 285 15.56 -12.35 -21.41
N GLU A 286 16.29 -11.51 -20.66
CA GLU A 286 17.58 -11.86 -20.07
C GLU A 286 17.42 -12.92 -18.99
N LEU A 287 16.47 -12.73 -18.07
CA LEU A 287 16.20 -13.67 -16.98
C LEU A 287 15.72 -15.03 -17.49
N LEU A 288 14.93 -15.08 -18.56
CA LEU A 288 14.54 -16.34 -19.19
C LEU A 288 15.73 -17.10 -19.80
N LYS A 289 16.75 -16.40 -20.30
CA LYS A 289 17.96 -17.02 -20.86
C LYS A 289 18.94 -17.53 -19.79
N GLN A 290 18.94 -16.91 -18.59
CA GLN A 290 19.87 -17.26 -17.51
C GLN A 290 19.61 -18.63 -16.88
N ASN A 291 18.46 -19.29 -17.16
CA ASN A 291 18.03 -20.56 -16.56
C ASN A 291 18.03 -20.54 -15.02
N GLY A 292 17.78 -19.39 -14.40
CA GLY A 292 17.74 -19.17 -12.96
C GLY A 292 16.37 -19.46 -12.34
N THR A 293 16.23 -18.97 -11.10
CA THR A 293 14.97 -19.12 -10.31
C THR A 293 13.81 -18.42 -10.99
N TYR A 294 14.04 -17.23 -11.60
CA TYR A 294 12.98 -16.52 -12.32
C TYR A 294 12.36 -17.37 -13.43
N ARG A 295 13.19 -18.01 -14.27
CA ARG A 295 12.69 -18.89 -15.34
C ARG A 295 11.91 -20.07 -14.79
N MET A 296 12.43 -20.72 -13.74
CA MET A 296 11.75 -21.86 -13.11
C MET A 296 10.36 -21.48 -12.61
N LEU A 297 10.25 -20.32 -11.93
CA LEU A 297 8.97 -19.80 -11.45
C LEU A 297 8.03 -19.46 -12.60
N PHE A 298 8.53 -18.81 -13.66
CA PHE A 298 7.74 -18.44 -14.83
C PHE A 298 7.17 -19.68 -15.55
N GLU A 299 7.99 -20.68 -15.82
CA GLU A 299 7.56 -21.92 -16.47
C GLU A 299 6.56 -22.71 -15.60
N THR A 300 6.75 -22.70 -14.30
CA THR A 300 5.83 -23.35 -13.35
C THR A 300 4.45 -22.67 -13.38
N GLN A 301 4.40 -21.34 -13.35
CA GLN A 301 3.15 -20.62 -13.48
C GLN A 301 2.48 -20.83 -14.84
N ALA A 302 3.24 -20.77 -15.92
CA ALA A 302 2.72 -20.99 -17.27
C ALA A 302 2.10 -22.38 -17.46
N LYS A 303 2.70 -23.43 -16.90
CA LYS A 303 2.14 -24.80 -16.87
C LYS A 303 0.82 -24.88 -16.12
N TYR A 304 0.73 -24.22 -14.96
CA TYR A 304 -0.49 -24.19 -14.16
C TYR A 304 -1.65 -23.54 -14.91
N TYR A 305 -1.41 -22.40 -15.60
CA TYR A 305 -2.43 -21.73 -16.40
C TYR A 305 -2.88 -22.58 -17.61
N LYS A 306 -1.97 -23.23 -18.33
CA LYS A 306 -2.32 -24.11 -19.46
C LYS A 306 -3.16 -25.31 -19.02
N ASN A 307 -2.83 -25.93 -17.90
CA ASN A 307 -3.54 -27.11 -17.38
C ASN A 307 -4.97 -26.77 -16.89
N ASN A 308 -5.21 -25.53 -16.43
CA ASN A 308 -6.54 -25.09 -16.01
C ASN A 308 -7.43 -24.71 -17.18
N LEU A 309 -6.90 -24.11 -18.25
CA LEU A 309 -7.64 -23.82 -19.48
C LEU A 309 -8.11 -25.09 -20.19
N GLY A 310 -7.28 -26.16 -20.21
CA GLY A 310 -7.64 -27.46 -20.81
C GLY A 310 -8.68 -28.26 -20.01
N LYS A 311 -8.98 -27.90 -18.75
CA LYS A 311 -10.04 -28.55 -17.97
C LYS A 311 -11.41 -27.91 -18.13
N THR A 312 -11.47 -26.68 -18.62
CA THR A 312 -12.73 -25.96 -18.86
C THR A 312 -13.38 -26.35 -20.22
N GLU A 313 -12.58 -26.84 -21.17
CA GLU A 313 -13.07 -27.30 -22.48
C GLU A 313 -13.61 -28.75 -22.49
N VAL A 314 -13.51 -29.50 -21.39
CA VAL A 314 -13.97 -30.92 -21.29
C VAL A 314 -15.28 -31.06 -20.49
N ALA A 315 -15.87 -29.94 -20.08
CA ALA A 315 -17.10 -29.92 -19.26
C ALA A 315 -18.30 -29.25 -19.98
N GLU A 316 -18.33 -29.25 -21.33
CA GLU A 316 -19.52 -28.98 -22.15
C GLU A 316 -19.97 -30.24 -22.90
#